data_96acde12440c0ea614fc40c09ea957be
#
_entry.id   96acde12440c0ea614fc40c09ea957be
#
_cell.length_a   1.000
_cell.length_b   1.000
_cell.length_c   1.000
_cell.angle_alpha   90.00
_cell.angle_beta   90.00
_cell.angle_gamma   90.00
#
_symmetry.space_group_name_H-M   'P 1'
#
loop_
_entity.id
_entity.type
_entity.pdbx_description
1 polymer ?
#
loop_
_entity_poly.entity_id
_entity_poly.type
_entity_poly.pdbx_seq_one_letter_code
_entity_poly.pdbx_strand_id
1 'polypeptide(L)'
;MTFIRPFAPHDAETCRRLWEELTEWHREIFDSPEIGGEEPGRAFDEHLVTVGPENLWVAEDEGKIVGLAGLVTGVEAELEPVVVAGDHRGRGIGRMLAEAVVDAARERGARTVKVRPVGRNVEAVRFFHGLGFDILFQLELGMDLVDRGREVWVPGERVAGRDFRF
;
A
#
# COMPACT_ATOMS: atom_id res chain seq x y z
N MET A 1 -6.39 -18.04 14.18
CA MET A 1 -4.96 -18.17 13.77
C MET A 1 -4.82 -17.62 12.38
N THR A 2 -4.02 -16.57 12.22
CA THR A 2 -3.85 -15.87 10.93
C THR A 2 -2.87 -16.63 10.03
N PHE A 3 -3.18 -16.77 8.76
CA PHE A 3 -2.28 -17.31 7.73
C PHE A 3 -2.45 -16.56 6.40
N ILE A 4 -1.41 -16.62 5.56
CA ILE A 4 -1.42 -16.00 4.24
C ILE A 4 -1.65 -17.08 3.18
N ARG A 5 -2.53 -16.80 2.22
CA ARG A 5 -2.79 -17.69 1.08
C ARG A 5 -2.96 -16.88 -0.21
N PRO A 6 -2.82 -17.51 -1.37
CA PRO A 6 -3.20 -16.89 -2.63
C PRO A 6 -4.67 -16.42 -2.61
N PHE A 7 -4.93 -15.32 -3.31
CA PHE A 7 -6.27 -14.81 -3.55
C PHE A 7 -7.10 -15.85 -4.34
N ALA A 8 -8.38 -15.90 -4.03
CA ALA A 8 -9.36 -16.66 -4.80
C ALA A 8 -10.55 -15.76 -5.19
N PRO A 9 -11.26 -16.07 -6.30
CA PRO A 9 -12.34 -15.19 -6.80
C PRO A 9 -13.43 -14.84 -5.78
N HIS A 10 -13.70 -15.74 -4.83
CA HIS A 10 -14.69 -15.50 -3.78
C HIS A 10 -14.23 -14.47 -2.72
N ASP A 11 -12.95 -14.10 -2.70
CA ASP A 11 -12.42 -13.05 -1.79
C ASP A 11 -12.68 -11.64 -2.31
N ALA A 12 -13.04 -11.50 -3.59
CA ALA A 12 -13.07 -10.21 -4.29
C ALA A 12 -13.92 -9.14 -3.58
N GLU A 13 -15.09 -9.52 -3.06
CA GLU A 13 -15.96 -8.56 -2.36
C GLU A 13 -15.30 -8.04 -1.08
N THR A 14 -14.64 -8.91 -0.32
CA THR A 14 -13.94 -8.48 0.89
C THR A 14 -12.69 -7.66 0.54
N CYS A 15 -11.98 -8.00 -0.53
CA CYS A 15 -10.84 -7.22 -1.00
C CYS A 15 -11.24 -5.83 -1.49
N ARG A 16 -12.42 -5.66 -2.13
CA ARG A 16 -12.95 -4.31 -2.46
C ARG A 16 -13.16 -3.49 -1.19
N ARG A 17 -13.75 -4.07 -0.14
CA ARG A 17 -13.94 -3.37 1.15
C ARG A 17 -12.62 -2.97 1.80
N LEU A 18 -11.60 -3.84 1.76
CA LEU A 18 -10.25 -3.50 2.23
C LEU A 18 -9.64 -2.34 1.42
N TRP A 19 -9.89 -2.31 0.11
CA TRP A 19 -9.44 -1.20 -0.75
C TRP A 19 -10.16 0.10 -0.42
N GLU A 20 -11.46 0.04 -0.13
CA GLU A 20 -12.25 1.18 0.36
C GLU A 20 -11.69 1.71 1.68
N GLU A 21 -11.37 0.83 2.66
CA GLU A 21 -10.71 1.23 3.91
C GLU A 21 -9.37 1.92 3.67
N LEU A 22 -8.56 1.43 2.72
CA LEU A 22 -7.30 2.04 2.34
C LEU A 22 -7.53 3.45 1.75
N THR A 23 -8.55 3.59 0.91
CA THR A 23 -8.91 4.88 0.31
C THR A 23 -9.39 5.86 1.38
N GLU A 24 -10.25 5.44 2.30
CA GLU A 24 -10.70 6.28 3.42
C GLU A 24 -9.51 6.74 4.28
N TRP A 25 -8.57 5.85 4.56
CA TRP A 25 -7.33 6.22 5.25
C TRP A 25 -6.53 7.30 4.51
N HIS A 26 -6.43 7.22 3.18
CA HIS A 26 -5.79 8.27 2.39
C HIS A 26 -6.59 9.58 2.41
N ARG A 27 -7.93 9.54 2.36
CA ARG A 27 -8.80 10.71 2.50
C ARG A 27 -8.53 11.45 3.82
N GLU A 28 -8.42 10.71 4.92
CA GLU A 28 -8.08 11.27 6.22
C GLU A 28 -6.68 11.90 6.25
N ILE A 29 -5.65 11.20 5.75
CA ILE A 29 -4.27 11.71 5.72
C ILE A 29 -4.15 13.02 4.93
N PHE A 30 -4.85 13.11 3.79
CA PHE A 30 -4.75 14.24 2.88
C PHE A 30 -5.81 15.32 3.13
N ASP A 31 -6.78 15.06 4.01
CA ASP A 31 -7.98 15.90 4.17
C ASP A 31 -8.66 16.18 2.81
N SER A 32 -8.86 15.12 2.04
CA SER A 32 -9.28 15.20 0.64
C SER A 32 -10.31 14.09 0.33
N PRO A 33 -11.60 14.39 0.49
CA PRO A 33 -12.67 13.42 0.36
C PRO A 33 -12.89 12.92 -1.08
N GLU A 34 -12.33 13.61 -2.08
CA GLU A 34 -12.43 13.24 -3.50
C GLU A 34 -11.46 12.13 -3.91
N ILE A 35 -10.46 11.74 -3.09
CA ILE A 35 -9.55 10.65 -3.39
C ILE A 35 -10.32 9.36 -3.62
N GLY A 36 -10.02 8.67 -4.75
CA GLY A 36 -10.65 7.41 -5.11
C GLY A 36 -12.06 7.53 -5.70
N GLY A 37 -12.58 8.76 -5.87
CA GLY A 37 -13.88 9.02 -6.49
C GLY A 37 -15.08 8.48 -5.66
N GLU A 38 -16.22 8.27 -6.34
CA GLU A 38 -17.47 7.84 -5.70
C GLU A 38 -17.50 6.35 -5.33
N GLU A 39 -16.77 5.52 -6.09
CA GLU A 39 -16.73 4.05 -5.94
C GLU A 39 -15.29 3.55 -5.77
N PRO A 40 -14.62 3.82 -4.62
CA PRO A 40 -13.21 3.48 -4.46
C PRO A 40 -12.91 1.97 -4.55
N GLY A 41 -13.87 1.11 -4.19
CA GLY A 41 -13.73 -0.34 -4.32
C GLY A 41 -13.56 -0.81 -5.77
N ARG A 42 -14.02 -0.04 -6.76
CA ARG A 42 -13.83 -0.34 -8.19
C ARG A 42 -12.36 -0.35 -8.59
N ALA A 43 -11.53 0.47 -7.95
CA ALA A 43 -10.10 0.50 -8.22
C ALA A 43 -9.42 -0.85 -7.89
N PHE A 44 -9.97 -1.63 -6.95
CA PHE A 44 -9.52 -3.01 -6.73
C PHE A 44 -9.77 -3.89 -7.97
N ASP A 45 -10.92 -3.78 -8.62
CA ASP A 45 -11.22 -4.59 -9.81
C ASP A 45 -10.29 -4.24 -10.98
N GLU A 46 -9.99 -2.96 -11.15
CA GLU A 46 -9.04 -2.49 -12.16
C GLU A 46 -7.62 -3.00 -11.85
N HIS A 47 -7.23 -2.97 -10.58
CA HIS A 47 -5.94 -3.51 -10.12
C HIS A 47 -5.88 -5.03 -10.34
N LEU A 48 -6.92 -5.78 -9.96
CA LEU A 48 -7.01 -7.22 -10.16
C LEU A 48 -6.85 -7.62 -11.64
N VAL A 49 -7.47 -6.85 -12.55
CA VAL A 49 -7.32 -7.06 -14.00
C VAL A 49 -5.88 -6.79 -14.45
N THR A 50 -5.24 -5.77 -13.87
CA THR A 50 -3.88 -5.35 -14.25
C THR A 50 -2.81 -6.32 -13.78
N VAL A 51 -2.90 -6.80 -12.53
CA VAL A 51 -1.85 -7.64 -11.93
C VAL A 51 -2.10 -9.13 -12.08
N GLY A 52 -3.36 -9.54 -12.23
CA GLY A 52 -3.80 -10.94 -12.25
C GLY A 52 -3.99 -11.53 -10.85
N PRO A 53 -4.98 -12.44 -10.69
CA PRO A 53 -5.31 -13.04 -9.40
C PRO A 53 -4.17 -13.86 -8.78
N GLU A 54 -3.28 -14.42 -9.60
CA GLU A 54 -2.10 -15.19 -9.18
C GLU A 54 -1.01 -14.33 -8.54
N ASN A 55 -1.16 -13.01 -8.58
CA ASN A 55 -0.24 -12.02 -8.03
C ASN A 55 -0.81 -11.33 -6.78
N LEU A 56 -1.89 -11.87 -6.23
CA LEU A 56 -2.53 -11.36 -5.02
C LEU A 56 -2.53 -12.40 -3.90
N TRP A 57 -2.31 -11.94 -2.68
CA TRP A 57 -2.36 -12.73 -1.45
C TRP A 57 -3.32 -12.10 -0.47
N VAL A 58 -4.01 -12.94 0.28
CA VAL A 58 -4.91 -12.50 1.35
C VAL A 58 -4.44 -13.06 2.70
N ALA A 59 -4.67 -12.29 3.75
CA ALA A 59 -4.55 -12.76 5.12
C ALA A 59 -5.91 -13.21 5.61
N GLU A 60 -6.00 -14.47 6.02
CA GLU A 60 -7.21 -15.04 6.60
C GLU A 60 -7.01 -15.26 8.09
N ASP A 61 -7.92 -14.74 8.92
CA ASP A 61 -7.98 -14.95 10.35
C ASP A 61 -9.38 -15.42 10.77
N GLU A 62 -9.44 -16.58 11.43
CA GLU A 62 -10.71 -17.18 11.87
C GLU A 62 -11.77 -17.28 10.76
N GLY A 63 -11.35 -17.62 9.53
CA GLY A 63 -12.23 -17.77 8.37
C GLY A 63 -12.67 -16.44 7.73
N LYS A 64 -12.07 -15.30 8.12
CA LYS A 64 -12.33 -13.99 7.54
C LYS A 64 -11.10 -13.43 6.85
N ILE A 65 -11.28 -12.81 5.71
CA ILE A 65 -10.22 -12.06 5.07
C ILE A 65 -10.04 -10.72 5.79
N VAL A 66 -8.84 -10.49 6.29
CA VAL A 66 -8.47 -9.34 7.12
C VAL A 66 -7.30 -8.54 6.55
N GLY A 67 -6.79 -8.94 5.38
CA GLY A 67 -5.73 -8.21 4.70
C GLY A 67 -5.52 -8.68 3.28
N LEU A 68 -4.88 -7.83 2.49
CA LEU A 68 -4.59 -8.02 1.07
C LEU A 68 -3.19 -7.47 0.76
N ALA A 69 -2.45 -8.18 -0.09
CA ALA A 69 -1.24 -7.65 -0.71
C ALA A 69 -1.11 -8.14 -2.14
N GLY A 70 -0.42 -7.36 -2.98
CA GLY A 70 -0.23 -7.66 -4.38
C GLY A 70 1.23 -7.50 -4.84
N LEU A 71 1.57 -8.19 -5.91
CA LEU A 71 2.85 -8.14 -6.60
C LEU A 71 2.67 -7.66 -8.03
N VAL A 72 3.17 -6.48 -8.34
CA VAL A 72 3.39 -6.08 -9.73
C VAL A 72 4.71 -6.72 -10.19
N THR A 73 4.62 -7.61 -11.16
CA THR A 73 5.77 -8.43 -11.59
C THR A 73 6.72 -7.65 -12.48
N GLY A 74 8.02 -7.98 -12.42
CA GLY A 74 9.06 -7.38 -13.24
C GLY A 74 10.45 -7.68 -12.70
N VAL A 75 11.49 -7.27 -13.43
CA VAL A 75 12.87 -7.31 -12.93
C VAL A 75 13.02 -6.41 -11.69
N GLU A 76 12.37 -5.27 -11.74
CA GLU A 76 12.08 -4.41 -10.61
C GLU A 76 10.59 -4.62 -10.27
N ALA A 77 10.33 -5.53 -9.37
CA ALA A 77 8.97 -5.81 -8.93
C ALA A 77 8.46 -4.73 -7.97
N GLU A 78 7.15 -4.66 -7.77
CA GLU A 78 6.55 -3.73 -6.83
C GLU A 78 5.54 -4.44 -5.93
N LEU A 79 5.62 -4.16 -4.64
CA LEU A 79 4.64 -4.59 -3.65
C LEU A 79 3.53 -3.55 -3.57
N GLU A 80 2.36 -3.87 -4.09
CA GLU A 80 1.19 -2.98 -4.16
C GLU A 80 -0.11 -3.80 -4.35
N PRO A 81 -1.14 -3.59 -3.53
CA PRO A 81 -1.13 -2.83 -2.28
C PRO A 81 -0.57 -3.64 -1.11
N VAL A 82 -0.52 -3.05 0.08
CA VAL A 82 -0.53 -3.76 1.36
C VAL A 82 -1.58 -3.08 2.23
N VAL A 83 -2.64 -3.80 2.53
CA VAL A 83 -3.71 -3.30 3.40
C VAL A 83 -4.11 -4.35 4.43
N VAL A 84 -4.37 -3.90 5.65
CA VAL A 84 -4.88 -4.73 6.76
C VAL A 84 -6.07 -3.99 7.36
N ALA A 85 -7.17 -4.71 7.58
CA ALA A 85 -8.37 -4.20 8.23
C ALA A 85 -8.03 -3.48 9.55
N GLY A 86 -8.67 -2.34 9.80
CA GLY A 86 -8.32 -1.45 10.90
C GLY A 86 -8.25 -2.14 12.26
N ASP A 87 -9.20 -3.02 12.57
CA ASP A 87 -9.31 -3.78 13.82
C ASP A 87 -8.29 -4.93 13.96
N HIS A 88 -7.54 -5.23 12.87
CA HIS A 88 -6.50 -6.28 12.81
C HIS A 88 -5.08 -5.71 12.67
N ARG A 89 -4.93 -4.38 12.63
CA ARG A 89 -3.60 -3.75 12.59
C ARG A 89 -2.80 -3.99 13.87
N GLY A 90 -1.48 -3.83 13.79
CA GLY A 90 -0.60 -4.02 14.95
C GLY A 90 -0.36 -5.47 15.37
N ARG A 91 -0.94 -6.46 14.65
CA ARG A 91 -0.81 -7.89 14.95
C ARG A 91 0.23 -8.62 14.09
N GLY A 92 1.04 -7.90 13.31
CA GLY A 92 2.07 -8.47 12.43
C GLY A 92 1.54 -8.95 11.07
N ILE A 93 0.25 -8.83 10.78
CA ILE A 93 -0.38 -9.33 9.54
C ILE A 93 0.20 -8.66 8.30
N GLY A 94 0.41 -7.34 8.33
CA GLY A 94 1.04 -6.60 7.23
C GLY A 94 2.44 -7.11 6.91
N ARG A 95 3.23 -7.46 7.94
CA ARG A 95 4.54 -8.09 7.77
C ARG A 95 4.43 -9.43 7.06
N MET A 96 3.53 -10.31 7.52
CA MET A 96 3.33 -11.63 6.91
C MET A 96 2.93 -11.52 5.43
N LEU A 97 2.05 -10.57 5.09
CA LEU A 97 1.64 -10.28 3.71
C LEU A 97 2.83 -9.80 2.87
N ALA A 98 3.58 -8.81 3.37
CA ALA A 98 4.73 -8.26 2.65
C ALA A 98 5.83 -9.32 2.42
N GLU A 99 6.13 -10.15 3.44
CA GLU A 99 7.09 -11.24 3.34
C GLU A 99 6.65 -12.27 2.28
N ALA A 100 5.37 -12.66 2.24
CA ALA A 100 4.86 -13.57 1.23
C ALA A 100 5.03 -13.03 -0.20
N VAL A 101 4.76 -11.73 -0.41
CA VAL A 101 4.94 -11.08 -1.72
C VAL A 101 6.43 -10.98 -2.09
N VAL A 102 7.30 -10.62 -1.14
CA VAL A 102 8.76 -10.55 -1.37
C VAL A 102 9.32 -11.92 -1.71
N ASP A 103 8.88 -12.97 -1.05
CA ASP A 103 9.31 -14.35 -1.35
C ASP A 103 8.84 -14.77 -2.75
N ALA A 104 7.59 -14.50 -3.11
CA ALA A 104 7.09 -14.75 -4.46
C ALA A 104 7.83 -13.97 -5.55
N ALA A 105 8.19 -12.72 -5.28
CA ALA A 105 9.01 -11.91 -6.20
C ALA A 105 10.40 -12.53 -6.39
N ARG A 106 11.02 -12.97 -5.30
CA ARG A 106 12.33 -13.66 -5.33
C ARG A 106 12.29 -14.96 -6.13
N GLU A 107 11.27 -15.80 -5.90
CA GLU A 107 11.08 -17.05 -6.63
C GLU A 107 10.88 -16.81 -8.13
N ARG A 108 10.31 -15.68 -8.52
CA ARG A 108 10.12 -15.28 -9.93
C ARG A 108 11.34 -14.57 -10.53
N GLY A 109 12.45 -14.46 -9.78
CA GLY A 109 13.70 -13.91 -10.26
C GLY A 109 13.79 -12.38 -10.28
N ALA A 110 12.91 -11.68 -9.54
CA ALA A 110 13.03 -10.24 -9.35
C ALA A 110 14.35 -9.91 -8.63
N ARG A 111 15.03 -8.84 -9.07
CA ARG A 111 16.27 -8.37 -8.46
C ARG A 111 16.03 -7.41 -7.32
N THR A 112 14.94 -6.68 -7.41
CA THR A 112 14.52 -5.71 -6.40
C THR A 112 13.00 -5.75 -6.28
N VAL A 113 12.52 -5.46 -5.08
CA VAL A 113 11.10 -5.16 -4.81
C VAL A 113 11.04 -3.76 -4.27
N LYS A 114 10.24 -2.91 -4.85
CA LYS A 114 10.01 -1.53 -4.41
C LYS A 114 8.62 -1.35 -3.84
N VAL A 115 8.47 -0.30 -3.05
CA VAL A 115 7.18 0.21 -2.55
C VAL A 115 7.12 1.70 -2.77
N ARG A 116 5.91 2.25 -2.92
CA ARG A 116 5.69 3.69 -3.10
C ARG A 116 4.70 4.24 -2.07
N PRO A 117 5.07 4.26 -0.78
CA PRO A 117 4.24 4.89 0.21
C PRO A 117 4.12 6.39 -0.07
N VAL A 118 2.93 6.95 0.12
CA VAL A 118 2.76 8.41 0.04
C VAL A 118 3.48 9.07 1.19
N GLY A 119 4.15 10.22 0.94
CA GLY A 119 5.02 10.88 1.92
C GLY A 119 4.34 11.20 3.25
N ARG A 120 3.08 11.65 3.24
CA ARG A 120 2.28 11.89 4.46
C ARG A 120 2.02 10.63 5.29
N ASN A 121 2.07 9.45 4.70
CA ASN A 121 1.90 8.19 5.43
C ASN A 121 3.21 7.74 6.08
N VAL A 122 3.65 8.49 7.07
CA VAL A 122 4.90 8.25 7.80
C VAL A 122 4.90 6.86 8.47
N GLU A 123 3.73 6.36 8.87
CA GLU A 123 3.60 5.01 9.44
C GLU A 123 3.94 3.94 8.40
N ALA A 124 3.46 4.08 7.17
CA ALA A 124 3.81 3.16 6.07
C ALA A 124 5.30 3.23 5.74
N VAL A 125 5.90 4.43 5.71
CA VAL A 125 7.35 4.59 5.50
C VAL A 125 8.14 3.84 6.58
N ARG A 126 7.80 4.01 7.87
CA ARG A 126 8.45 3.32 8.97
C ARG A 126 8.24 1.81 8.91
N PHE A 127 7.03 1.39 8.56
CA PHE A 127 6.68 -0.02 8.40
C PHE A 127 7.55 -0.69 7.34
N PHE A 128 7.63 -0.14 6.13
CA PHE A 128 8.42 -0.70 5.05
C PHE A 128 9.92 -0.65 5.35
N HIS A 129 10.41 0.45 5.93
CA HIS A 129 11.80 0.53 6.37
C HIS A 129 12.13 -0.57 7.39
N GLY A 130 11.25 -0.84 8.34
CA GLY A 130 11.38 -1.93 9.31
C GLY A 130 11.32 -3.34 8.72
N LEU A 131 10.93 -3.47 7.44
CA LEU A 131 10.97 -4.71 6.65
C LEU A 131 12.23 -4.83 5.78
N GLY A 132 13.10 -3.81 5.76
CA GLY A 132 14.32 -3.78 4.96
C GLY A 132 14.20 -3.05 3.63
N PHE A 133 13.13 -2.31 3.38
CA PHE A 133 13.04 -1.39 2.23
C PHE A 133 13.80 -0.10 2.55
N ASP A 134 15.13 -0.16 2.48
CA ASP A 134 16.05 0.92 2.88
C ASP A 134 16.77 1.60 1.69
N ILE A 135 16.44 1.20 0.45
CA ILE A 135 16.98 1.81 -0.77
C ILE A 135 16.03 2.90 -1.26
N LEU A 136 16.49 4.13 -1.29
CA LEU A 136 15.74 5.24 -1.84
C LEU A 136 16.00 5.35 -3.35
N PHE A 137 15.05 4.88 -4.16
CA PHE A 137 15.17 4.89 -5.62
C PHE A 137 14.87 6.25 -6.24
N GLN A 138 13.85 6.95 -5.75
CA GLN A 138 13.37 8.17 -6.36
C GLN A 138 12.75 9.09 -5.32
N LEU A 139 12.90 10.38 -5.54
CA LEU A 139 12.14 11.44 -4.87
C LEU A 139 11.30 12.16 -5.92
N GLU A 140 10.02 12.33 -5.65
CA GLU A 140 9.14 13.17 -6.46
C GLU A 140 8.96 14.50 -5.75
N LEU A 141 9.29 15.59 -6.44
CA LEU A 141 9.22 16.95 -5.89
C LEU A 141 8.21 17.77 -6.69
N GLY A 142 7.30 18.44 -6.00
CA GLY A 142 6.33 19.35 -6.57
C GLY A 142 6.57 20.81 -6.19
N MET A 143 6.05 21.72 -7.02
CA MET A 143 5.97 23.15 -6.71
C MET A 143 4.52 23.57 -6.86
N ASP A 144 3.99 24.23 -5.83
CA ASP A 144 2.67 24.82 -5.92
C ASP A 144 2.72 26.09 -6.79
N LEU A 145 1.96 26.11 -7.88
CA LEU A 145 1.91 27.22 -8.83
C LEU A 145 0.75 28.19 -8.55
N VAL A 146 -0.13 27.82 -7.61
CA VAL A 146 -1.26 28.65 -7.15
C VAL A 146 -1.17 28.80 -5.64
N ASP A 147 -1.55 29.95 -5.12
CA ASP A 147 -1.62 30.16 -3.68
C ASP A 147 -2.89 29.50 -3.14
N ARG A 148 -2.75 28.27 -2.67
CA ARG A 148 -3.82 27.49 -2.00
C ARG A 148 -3.83 27.70 -0.49
N GLY A 149 -3.01 28.63 0.01
CA GLY A 149 -2.80 28.84 1.43
C GLY A 149 -1.82 27.83 2.06
N ARG A 150 -1.25 28.21 3.20
CA ARG A 150 -0.26 27.36 3.91
C ARG A 150 -0.89 26.14 4.59
N GLU A 151 -2.21 26.15 4.76
CA GLU A 151 -2.95 25.10 5.49
C GLU A 151 -3.06 23.78 4.72
N VAL A 152 -2.89 23.84 3.37
CA VAL A 152 -2.92 22.65 2.50
C VAL A 152 -1.70 21.74 2.73
N TRP A 153 -0.57 22.32 3.14
CA TRP A 153 0.70 21.63 3.30
C TRP A 153 1.09 21.53 4.77
N VAL A 154 1.35 20.32 5.24
CA VAL A 154 1.85 20.06 6.59
C VAL A 154 3.37 19.96 6.60
N PRO A 155 4.05 20.26 7.75
CA PRO A 155 5.47 19.98 7.87
C PRO A 155 5.81 18.53 7.56
N GLY A 156 6.79 18.31 6.69
CA GLY A 156 7.24 17.00 6.27
C GLY A 156 8.61 16.65 6.82
N GLU A 157 9.31 15.79 6.10
CA GLU A 157 10.60 15.26 6.51
C GLU A 157 11.78 16.08 5.97
N ARG A 158 12.92 15.93 6.63
CA ARG A 158 14.18 16.53 6.20
C ARG A 158 14.98 15.57 5.34
N VAL A 159 15.13 15.89 4.06
CA VAL A 159 15.87 15.08 3.09
C VAL A 159 17.02 15.88 2.52
N ALA A 160 18.21 15.30 2.45
CA ALA A 160 19.43 15.97 1.96
C ALA A 160 19.70 17.34 2.65
N GLY A 161 19.38 17.46 3.93
CA GLY A 161 19.55 18.68 4.71
C GLY A 161 18.56 19.79 4.40
N ARG A 162 17.50 19.51 3.64
CA ARG A 162 16.41 20.43 3.29
C ARG A 162 15.10 19.97 3.92
N ASP A 163 14.30 20.93 4.39
CA ASP A 163 12.98 20.65 4.94
C ASP A 163 11.95 20.65 3.81
N PHE A 164 11.14 19.60 3.76
CA PHE A 164 10.05 19.44 2.79
C PHE A 164 8.69 19.52 3.49
N ARG A 165 7.64 19.66 2.68
CA ARG A 165 6.24 19.66 3.12
C ARG A 165 5.54 18.45 2.50
N PHE A 166 4.55 17.93 3.19
CA PHE A 166 3.68 16.88 2.71
C PHE A 166 2.30 17.40 2.35
#